data_35157288064a85033e3d69a58ab52484
#
_entry.id   35157288064a85033e3d69a58ab52484
#
_cell.length_a   1.000
_cell.length_b   1.000
_cell.length_c   1.000
_cell.angle_alpha   90.00
_cell.angle_beta   90.00
_cell.angle_gamma   90.00
#
_symmetry.space_group_name_H-M   'P 1'
#
loop_
_entity.id
_entity.type
_entity.pdbx_description
1 polymer ?
#
loop_
_entity_poly.entity_id
_entity_poly.type
_entity_poly.pdbx_seq_one_letter_code
_entity_poly.pdbx_strand_id
1 'polypeptide(L)'
;MDAVYTHGHHESVLRSHRWRTAENSAAYLLPHLKPHMKVLDVGSGPGTISADLAGLVGHLTVSEVTEEALDLARAEVTARGVDNVDFAVADVHALDFPDDTFCVVHAHQVLQHVGDPVQALREMRRVTKPTGYVAVRDSDYSAFTWYPLLPELDEWLALYKKVARGNGGEPDAGRRLLSWARAAGFTDVTATSSTWCFATPDDRAWWGGMWAERILRSSMAEQALAGGAATEADLRRISEGWLKWAEAEDGWLSILHGEILCRA
;
A
#
# COMPACT_ATOMS: atom_id res chain seq x y z
N MET A 1 -13.50 13.59 -9.12
CA MET A 1 -13.32 13.84 -7.68
C MET A 1 -11.98 13.26 -7.33
N ASP A 2 -11.11 14.07 -6.78
CA ASP A 2 -9.81 13.60 -6.33
C ASP A 2 -10.03 12.61 -5.18
N ALA A 3 -9.39 11.46 -5.25
CA ALA A 3 -9.50 10.44 -4.19
C ALA A 3 -8.83 10.95 -2.91
N VAL A 4 -9.43 10.64 -1.77
CA VAL A 4 -8.91 11.03 -0.45
C VAL A 4 -8.22 9.84 0.19
N TYR A 5 -7.00 10.02 0.70
CA TYR A 5 -6.27 8.96 1.39
C TYR A 5 -7.00 8.56 2.69
N THR A 6 -7.49 7.34 2.73
CA THR A 6 -8.41 6.87 3.77
C THR A 6 -7.78 6.80 5.16
N HIS A 7 -6.50 6.42 5.27
CA HIS A 7 -5.86 6.17 6.57
C HIS A 7 -5.31 7.43 7.25
N GLY A 8 -4.89 8.45 6.48
CA GLY A 8 -4.12 9.59 7.01
C GLY A 8 -2.73 9.19 7.51
N HIS A 9 -2.08 10.06 8.28
CA HIS A 9 -0.69 9.88 8.76
C HIS A 9 -0.59 9.69 10.29
N HIS A 10 -1.65 9.21 10.96
CA HIS A 10 -1.60 8.91 12.37
C HIS A 10 -0.53 7.84 12.68
N GLU A 11 0.11 7.88 13.87
CA GLU A 11 1.20 6.96 14.23
C GLU A 11 0.81 5.48 14.11
N SER A 12 -0.44 5.11 14.42
CA SER A 12 -0.93 3.74 14.23
C SER A 12 -0.91 3.30 12.74
N VAL A 13 -1.02 4.25 11.79
CA VAL A 13 -0.88 3.99 10.35
C VAL A 13 0.59 3.85 9.98
N LEU A 14 1.42 4.83 10.37
CA LEU A 14 2.86 4.85 10.07
C LEU A 14 3.58 3.63 10.64
N ARG A 15 3.18 3.13 11.82
CA ARG A 15 3.73 1.90 12.42
C ARG A 15 3.60 0.70 11.50
N SER A 16 2.45 0.50 10.86
CA SER A 16 2.26 -0.60 9.89
C SER A 16 3.05 -0.39 8.60
N HIS A 17 3.26 0.85 8.19
CA HIS A 17 4.04 1.18 7.00
C HIS A 17 5.54 0.97 7.25
N ARG A 18 6.06 1.36 8.42
CA ARG A 18 7.47 1.16 8.80
C ARG A 18 7.87 -0.32 8.96
N TRP A 19 6.91 -1.23 9.14
CA TRP A 19 7.15 -2.67 9.17
C TRP A 19 7.42 -3.26 7.79
N ARG A 20 7.04 -2.56 6.72
CA ARG A 20 7.20 -3.03 5.35
C ARG A 20 8.65 -2.97 4.94
N THR A 21 9.09 -4.03 4.24
CA THR A 21 10.41 -4.14 3.63
C THR A 21 10.25 -4.52 2.16
N ALA A 22 11.30 -4.39 1.36
CA ALA A 22 11.27 -4.89 -0.01
C ALA A 22 11.06 -6.42 -0.04
N GLU A 23 11.56 -7.15 0.95
CA GLU A 23 11.38 -8.61 1.04
C GLU A 23 9.91 -9.00 1.28
N ASN A 24 9.21 -8.36 2.22
CA ASN A 24 7.82 -8.73 2.54
C ASN A 24 6.76 -8.04 1.66
N SER A 25 7.16 -7.04 0.85
CA SER A 25 6.23 -6.21 0.08
C SER A 25 6.52 -6.15 -1.43
N ALA A 26 7.71 -6.51 -1.87
CA ALA A 26 8.13 -6.44 -3.27
C ALA A 26 8.93 -7.68 -3.72
N ALA A 27 8.83 -8.82 -3.00
CA ALA A 27 9.60 -10.03 -3.30
C ALA A 27 9.46 -10.48 -4.77
N TYR A 28 8.29 -10.34 -5.37
CA TYR A 28 8.01 -10.67 -6.77
C TYR A 28 8.85 -9.84 -7.76
N LEU A 29 9.27 -8.63 -7.37
CA LEU A 29 10.08 -7.71 -8.17
C LEU A 29 11.58 -7.94 -7.98
N LEU A 30 12.04 -8.31 -6.79
CA LEU A 30 13.48 -8.35 -6.44
C LEU A 30 14.36 -9.11 -7.44
N PRO A 31 13.97 -10.30 -8.01
CA PRO A 31 14.77 -11.02 -8.98
C PRO A 31 15.03 -10.27 -10.30
N HIS A 32 14.24 -9.24 -10.58
CA HIS A 32 14.31 -8.46 -11.82
C HIS A 32 15.15 -7.19 -11.68
N LEU A 33 15.54 -6.81 -10.46
CA LEU A 33 16.36 -5.63 -10.20
C LEU A 33 17.83 -5.87 -10.53
N LYS A 34 18.52 -4.83 -11.03
CA LYS A 34 19.95 -4.87 -11.37
C LYS A 34 20.63 -3.58 -10.90
N PRO A 35 21.92 -3.64 -10.49
CA PRO A 35 22.66 -2.48 -9.97
C PRO A 35 22.80 -1.28 -10.92
N HIS A 36 22.55 -1.43 -12.21
CA HIS A 36 22.61 -0.33 -13.20
C HIS A 36 21.24 0.31 -13.45
N MET A 37 20.17 -0.19 -12.86
CA MET A 37 18.81 0.28 -13.14
C MET A 37 18.51 1.61 -12.47
N LYS A 38 17.67 2.40 -13.17
CA LYS A 38 17.00 3.58 -12.65
C LYS A 38 15.55 3.20 -12.34
N VAL A 39 15.15 3.38 -11.09
CA VAL A 39 13.83 2.96 -10.59
C VAL A 39 13.04 4.16 -10.09
N LEU A 40 11.73 4.17 -10.33
CA LEU A 40 10.77 5.07 -9.70
C LEU A 40 9.92 4.29 -8.70
N ASP A 41 9.85 4.76 -7.46
CA ASP A 41 8.93 4.25 -6.43
C ASP A 41 7.82 5.28 -6.22
N VAL A 42 6.59 4.90 -6.60
CA VAL A 42 5.41 5.77 -6.58
C VAL A 42 4.63 5.55 -5.29
N GLY A 43 4.32 6.63 -4.56
CA GLY A 43 3.57 6.53 -3.31
C GLY A 43 4.35 5.79 -2.24
N SER A 44 5.58 6.22 -2.00
CA SER A 44 6.56 5.55 -1.15
C SER A 44 6.17 5.45 0.33
N GLY A 45 5.21 6.27 0.78
CA GLY A 45 4.87 6.40 2.19
C GLY A 45 6.08 6.81 3.02
N PRO A 46 6.37 6.14 4.14
CA PRO A 46 7.53 6.49 4.98
C PRO A 46 8.90 6.07 4.39
N GLY A 47 8.95 5.48 3.18
CA GLY A 47 10.20 5.22 2.46
C GLY A 47 10.97 3.97 2.87
N THR A 48 10.41 3.08 3.69
CA THR A 48 11.13 1.87 4.14
C THR A 48 11.42 0.89 2.99
N ILE A 49 10.43 0.65 2.11
CA ILE A 49 10.62 -0.15 0.90
C ILE A 49 11.61 0.54 -0.05
N SER A 50 11.45 1.86 -0.22
CA SER A 50 12.33 2.67 -1.08
C SER A 50 13.79 2.57 -0.65
N ALA A 51 14.08 2.66 0.65
CA ALA A 51 15.45 2.55 1.15
C ALA A 51 16.06 1.16 0.89
N ASP A 52 15.27 0.08 1.01
CA ASP A 52 15.71 -1.27 0.66
C ASP A 52 15.97 -1.39 -0.87
N LEU A 53 15.07 -0.87 -1.71
CA LEU A 53 15.20 -0.90 -3.17
C LEU A 53 16.44 -0.12 -3.63
N ALA A 54 16.73 1.02 -3.02
CA ALA A 54 17.89 1.84 -3.36
C ALA A 54 19.22 1.08 -3.18
N GLY A 55 19.29 0.18 -2.20
CA GLY A 55 20.45 -0.71 -2.01
C GLY A 55 20.66 -1.76 -3.12
N LEU A 56 19.66 -1.97 -4.00
CA LEU A 56 19.69 -3.00 -5.04
C LEU A 56 19.87 -2.45 -6.46
N VAL A 57 19.76 -1.11 -6.62
CA VAL A 57 19.73 -0.46 -7.94
C VAL A 57 20.73 0.69 -8.02
N GLY A 58 21.01 1.17 -9.24
CA GLY A 58 21.98 2.25 -9.44
C GLY A 58 21.44 3.61 -9.01
N HIS A 59 20.14 3.82 -9.16
CA HIS A 59 19.49 5.07 -8.77
C HIS A 59 17.99 4.87 -8.52
N LEU A 60 17.46 5.49 -7.48
CA LEU A 60 16.04 5.47 -7.13
C LEU A 60 15.48 6.89 -7.14
N THR A 61 14.32 7.08 -7.76
CA THR A 61 13.50 8.27 -7.55
C THR A 61 12.32 7.87 -6.65
N VAL A 62 12.18 8.54 -5.52
CA VAL A 62 11.11 8.34 -4.55
C VAL A 62 10.06 9.42 -4.80
N SER A 63 8.79 9.05 -4.95
CA SER A 63 7.75 10.03 -5.16
C SER A 63 6.54 9.87 -4.24
N GLU A 64 5.96 11.02 -3.90
CA GLU A 64 4.73 11.14 -3.12
C GLU A 64 3.88 12.31 -3.65
N VAL A 65 2.60 12.31 -3.31
CA VAL A 65 1.64 13.31 -3.80
C VAL A 65 1.77 14.66 -3.07
N THR A 66 2.36 14.69 -1.88
CA THR A 66 2.61 15.93 -1.11
C THR A 66 4.03 15.97 -0.56
N GLU A 67 4.55 17.19 -0.31
CA GLU A 67 5.87 17.38 0.28
C GLU A 67 5.93 16.82 1.72
N GLU A 68 4.85 16.92 2.51
CA GLU A 68 4.80 16.39 3.87
C GLU A 68 4.94 14.85 3.89
N ALA A 69 4.31 14.16 2.94
CA ALA A 69 4.47 12.72 2.80
C ALA A 69 5.89 12.35 2.35
N LEU A 70 6.45 13.14 1.43
CA LEU A 70 7.80 12.96 0.91
C LEU A 70 8.87 13.18 1.99
N ASP A 71 8.66 14.09 2.93
CA ASP A 71 9.57 14.34 4.05
C ASP A 71 9.71 13.13 4.98
N LEU A 72 8.67 12.31 5.14
CA LEU A 72 8.75 11.06 5.88
C LEU A 72 9.73 10.07 5.20
N ALA A 73 9.62 9.94 3.88
CA ALA A 73 10.52 9.08 3.10
C ALA A 73 11.97 9.62 3.12
N ARG A 74 12.13 10.94 3.01
CA ARG A 74 13.43 11.61 3.07
C ARG A 74 14.14 11.35 4.41
N ALA A 75 13.40 11.43 5.51
CA ALA A 75 13.92 11.15 6.84
C ALA A 75 14.40 9.70 6.98
N GLU A 76 13.62 8.73 6.52
CA GLU A 76 13.94 7.30 6.59
C GLU A 76 15.17 6.96 5.73
N VAL A 77 15.19 7.41 4.46
CA VAL A 77 16.30 7.19 3.53
C VAL A 77 17.60 7.77 4.07
N THR A 78 17.53 9.00 4.63
CA THR A 78 18.68 9.66 5.25
C THR A 78 19.19 8.90 6.49
N ALA A 79 18.26 8.44 7.34
CA ALA A 79 18.60 7.69 8.55
C ALA A 79 19.32 6.36 8.23
N ARG A 80 19.01 5.76 7.05
CA ARG A 80 19.70 4.54 6.59
C ARG A 80 20.99 4.79 5.80
N GLY A 81 21.38 6.06 5.63
CA GLY A 81 22.64 6.45 4.94
C GLY A 81 22.65 6.12 3.46
N VAL A 82 21.46 6.12 2.82
CA VAL A 82 21.33 5.89 1.37
C VAL A 82 21.50 7.20 0.63
N ASP A 83 22.35 7.25 -0.40
CA ASP A 83 22.78 8.46 -1.12
C ASP A 83 22.44 8.49 -2.62
N ASN A 84 21.97 7.36 -3.19
CA ASN A 84 21.61 7.24 -4.60
C ASN A 84 20.11 7.48 -4.85
N VAL A 85 19.49 8.43 -4.13
CA VAL A 85 18.05 8.67 -4.13
C VAL A 85 17.73 10.13 -4.45
N ASP A 86 16.84 10.34 -5.42
CA ASP A 86 16.16 11.62 -5.66
C ASP A 86 14.72 11.57 -5.12
N PHE A 87 14.17 12.75 -4.82
CA PHE A 87 12.82 12.90 -4.29
C PHE A 87 11.99 13.82 -5.18
N ALA A 88 10.75 13.44 -5.48
CA ALA A 88 9.85 14.21 -6.33
C ALA A 88 8.41 14.21 -5.79
N VAL A 89 7.77 15.39 -5.74
CA VAL A 89 6.32 15.45 -5.59
C VAL A 89 5.70 15.12 -6.94
N ALA A 90 4.84 14.09 -7.01
CA ALA A 90 4.25 13.64 -8.26
C ALA A 90 2.86 13.02 -8.04
N ASP A 91 1.92 13.38 -8.91
CA ASP A 91 0.64 12.69 -9.04
C ASP A 91 0.80 11.53 -10.02
N VAL A 92 0.45 10.32 -9.59
CA VAL A 92 0.55 9.11 -10.41
C VAL A 92 -0.33 9.14 -11.67
N HIS A 93 -1.34 10.01 -11.72
CA HIS A 93 -2.18 10.19 -12.91
C HIS A 93 -1.55 11.08 -13.98
N ALA A 94 -0.49 11.84 -13.63
CA ALA A 94 0.21 12.76 -14.51
C ALA A 94 1.66 12.94 -14.04
N LEU A 95 2.49 11.90 -14.23
CA LEU A 95 3.88 11.89 -13.78
C LEU A 95 4.73 12.90 -14.58
N ASP A 96 5.30 13.89 -13.89
CA ASP A 96 6.16 14.90 -14.52
C ASP A 96 7.59 14.35 -14.77
N PHE A 97 7.65 13.26 -15.54
CA PHE A 97 8.88 12.67 -16.02
C PHE A 97 8.77 12.43 -17.53
N PRO A 98 9.88 12.52 -18.29
CA PRO A 98 9.88 12.16 -19.70
C PRO A 98 9.52 10.69 -19.93
N ASP A 99 9.04 10.38 -21.13
CA ASP A 99 8.81 9.01 -21.58
C ASP A 99 10.13 8.20 -21.47
N ASP A 100 10.02 6.89 -21.29
CA ASP A 100 11.17 5.97 -21.31
C ASP A 100 12.31 6.30 -20.34
N THR A 101 12.00 6.89 -19.19
CA THR A 101 13.00 7.36 -18.21
C THR A 101 13.49 6.24 -17.31
N PHE A 102 12.60 5.39 -16.79
CA PHE A 102 12.91 4.42 -15.76
C PHE A 102 13.02 2.99 -16.30
N CYS A 103 13.90 2.19 -15.71
CA CYS A 103 13.98 0.75 -16.00
C CYS A 103 12.88 -0.03 -15.31
N VAL A 104 12.45 0.45 -14.14
CA VAL A 104 11.34 -0.10 -13.34
C VAL A 104 10.55 1.06 -12.74
N VAL A 105 9.23 0.93 -12.75
CA VAL A 105 8.31 1.77 -11.97
C VAL A 105 7.55 0.85 -11.01
N HIS A 106 7.69 1.12 -9.71
CA HIS A 106 7.11 0.32 -8.64
C HIS A 106 6.03 1.11 -7.91
N ALA A 107 5.00 0.42 -7.44
CA ALA A 107 4.00 0.96 -6.52
C ALA A 107 3.50 -0.13 -5.56
N HIS A 108 3.45 0.18 -4.27
CA HIS A 108 2.96 -0.73 -3.25
C HIS A 108 1.81 -0.12 -2.47
N GLN A 109 0.62 -0.72 -2.58
CA GLN A 109 -0.62 -0.24 -1.96
C GLN A 109 -0.96 1.22 -2.32
N VAL A 110 -0.86 1.56 -3.60
CA VAL A 110 -1.17 2.87 -4.16
C VAL A 110 -2.47 2.83 -4.96
N LEU A 111 -2.63 1.86 -5.87
CA LEU A 111 -3.76 1.85 -6.80
C LEU A 111 -5.10 1.66 -6.09
N GLN A 112 -5.10 1.07 -4.91
CA GLN A 112 -6.29 0.99 -4.06
C GLN A 112 -6.80 2.34 -3.54
N HIS A 113 -5.98 3.39 -3.61
CA HIS A 113 -6.29 4.72 -3.07
C HIS A 113 -6.55 5.78 -4.15
N VAL A 114 -6.33 5.46 -5.43
CA VAL A 114 -6.46 6.43 -6.53
C VAL A 114 -7.81 6.33 -7.24
N GLY A 115 -8.28 7.44 -7.79
CA GLY A 115 -9.59 7.52 -8.46
C GLY A 115 -9.62 6.87 -9.84
N ASP A 116 -8.49 6.86 -10.57
CA ASP A 116 -8.33 6.21 -11.88
C ASP A 116 -7.07 5.35 -11.94
N PRO A 117 -7.12 4.11 -11.46
CA PRO A 117 -5.97 3.21 -11.47
C PRO A 117 -5.51 2.82 -12.87
N VAL A 118 -6.39 2.88 -13.87
CA VAL A 118 -6.02 2.61 -15.27
C VAL A 118 -5.19 3.75 -15.83
N GLN A 119 -5.54 5.01 -15.55
CA GLN A 119 -4.73 6.16 -15.93
C GLN A 119 -3.39 6.16 -15.21
N ALA A 120 -3.37 5.85 -13.91
CA ALA A 120 -2.12 5.68 -13.16
C ALA A 120 -1.19 4.65 -13.83
N LEU A 121 -1.70 3.50 -14.21
CA LEU A 121 -0.94 2.46 -14.91
C LEU A 121 -0.46 2.91 -16.30
N ARG A 122 -1.23 3.74 -17.02
CA ARG A 122 -0.79 4.31 -18.31
C ARG A 122 0.40 5.25 -18.12
N GLU A 123 0.36 6.11 -17.12
CA GLU A 123 1.47 7.00 -16.80
C GLU A 123 2.71 6.24 -16.32
N MET A 124 2.53 5.26 -15.43
CA MET A 124 3.62 4.37 -15.02
C MET A 124 4.26 3.68 -16.25
N ARG A 125 3.44 3.21 -17.20
CA ARG A 125 3.93 2.62 -18.45
C ARG A 125 4.68 3.64 -19.30
N ARG A 126 4.14 4.84 -19.49
CA ARG A 126 4.73 5.90 -20.33
C ARG A 126 6.14 6.26 -19.88
N VAL A 127 6.35 6.40 -18.57
CA VAL A 127 7.67 6.76 -18.03
C VAL A 127 8.63 5.57 -17.91
N THR A 128 8.14 4.34 -18.15
CA THR A 128 8.95 3.11 -18.16
C THR A 128 9.53 2.85 -19.55
N LYS A 129 10.82 2.50 -19.61
CA LYS A 129 11.48 2.10 -20.86
C LYS A 129 10.79 0.88 -21.51
N PRO A 130 10.78 0.74 -22.85
CA PRO A 130 10.11 -0.37 -23.53
C PRO A 130 10.57 -1.78 -23.11
N THR A 131 11.77 -1.91 -22.54
CA THR A 131 12.28 -3.18 -22.01
C THR A 131 12.18 -3.27 -20.49
N GLY A 132 11.55 -2.28 -19.87
CA GLY A 132 11.42 -2.15 -18.44
C GLY A 132 10.20 -2.86 -17.88
N TYR A 133 9.97 -2.66 -16.59
CA TYR A 133 8.86 -3.26 -15.87
C TYR A 133 8.04 -2.22 -15.10
N VAL A 134 6.72 -2.41 -15.10
CA VAL A 134 5.83 -1.81 -14.13
C VAL A 134 5.43 -2.89 -13.14
N ALA A 135 5.70 -2.67 -11.86
CA ALA A 135 5.51 -3.62 -10.78
C ALA A 135 4.55 -3.04 -9.72
N VAL A 136 3.41 -3.67 -9.51
CA VAL A 136 2.39 -3.18 -8.58
C VAL A 136 1.93 -4.29 -7.65
N ARG A 137 1.75 -3.95 -6.37
CA ARG A 137 1.17 -4.83 -5.35
C ARG A 137 0.16 -4.07 -4.52
N ASP A 138 -1.08 -4.53 -4.47
CA ASP A 138 -2.16 -3.94 -3.68
C ASP A 138 -2.91 -4.99 -2.87
N SER A 139 -3.47 -4.58 -1.73
CA SER A 139 -4.28 -5.45 -0.88
C SER A 139 -5.62 -5.76 -1.51
N ASP A 140 -6.20 -6.89 -1.08
CA ASP A 140 -7.54 -7.31 -1.39
C ASP A 140 -8.31 -7.52 -0.09
N TYR A 141 -9.00 -6.50 0.40
CA TYR A 141 -9.66 -6.53 1.70
C TYR A 141 -10.76 -7.59 1.79
N SER A 142 -11.48 -7.88 0.71
CA SER A 142 -12.48 -8.96 0.69
C SER A 142 -11.86 -10.37 0.75
N ALA A 143 -10.55 -10.49 0.62
CA ALA A 143 -9.82 -11.75 0.75
C ALA A 143 -9.04 -11.83 2.08
N PHE A 144 -9.19 -10.85 2.97
CA PHE A 144 -8.68 -10.97 4.33
C PHE A 144 -9.45 -12.07 5.06
N THR A 145 -8.75 -12.89 5.82
CA THR A 145 -9.36 -13.96 6.58
C THR A 145 -8.68 -14.10 7.93
N TRP A 146 -9.44 -14.44 8.95
CA TRP A 146 -8.98 -14.53 10.32
C TRP A 146 -9.67 -15.64 11.10
N TYR A 147 -9.04 -16.05 12.17
CA TYR A 147 -9.58 -16.92 13.20
C TYR A 147 -9.11 -16.41 14.58
N PRO A 148 -9.92 -16.47 15.65
CA PRO A 148 -11.32 -16.89 15.67
C PRO A 148 -12.22 -15.93 14.90
N LEU A 149 -13.39 -16.41 14.47
CA LEU A 149 -14.39 -15.60 13.79
C LEU A 149 -15.06 -14.69 14.81
N LEU A 150 -14.82 -13.39 14.71
CA LEU A 150 -15.36 -12.36 15.59
C LEU A 150 -16.24 -11.43 14.78
N PRO A 151 -17.52 -11.24 15.15
CA PRO A 151 -18.43 -10.33 14.44
C PRO A 151 -17.89 -8.89 14.34
N GLU A 152 -17.14 -8.45 15.35
CA GLU A 152 -16.52 -7.13 15.38
C GLU A 152 -15.49 -6.91 14.27
N LEU A 153 -14.80 -7.96 13.83
CA LEU A 153 -13.87 -7.90 12.71
C LEU A 153 -14.61 -7.89 11.36
N ASP A 154 -15.75 -8.58 11.25
CA ASP A 154 -16.63 -8.46 10.08
C ASP A 154 -17.17 -7.03 9.94
N GLU A 155 -17.59 -6.42 11.05
CA GLU A 155 -18.02 -5.02 11.09
C GLU A 155 -16.90 -4.06 10.71
N TRP A 156 -15.69 -4.28 11.24
CA TRP A 156 -14.49 -3.52 10.85
C TRP A 156 -14.27 -3.56 9.35
N LEU A 157 -14.28 -4.76 8.75
CA LEU A 157 -14.03 -4.93 7.33
C LEU A 157 -15.11 -4.22 6.49
N ALA A 158 -16.37 -4.37 6.88
CA ALA A 158 -17.50 -3.71 6.21
C ALA A 158 -17.38 -2.18 6.27
N LEU A 159 -17.05 -1.64 7.46
CA LEU A 159 -16.87 -0.21 7.69
C LEU A 159 -15.69 0.33 6.88
N TYR A 160 -14.53 -0.34 6.91
CA TYR A 160 -13.36 0.06 6.15
C TYR A 160 -13.68 0.16 4.65
N LYS A 161 -14.31 -0.88 4.09
CA LYS A 161 -14.68 -0.91 2.66
C LYS A 161 -15.66 0.19 2.28
N LYS A 162 -16.61 0.50 3.17
CA LYS A 162 -17.58 1.60 2.97
C LYS A 162 -16.87 2.95 2.91
N VAL A 163 -15.99 3.24 3.87
CA VAL A 163 -15.25 4.50 3.94
C VAL A 163 -14.29 4.64 2.76
N ALA A 164 -13.50 3.59 2.46
CA ALA A 164 -12.54 3.61 1.36
C ALA A 164 -13.22 3.88 0.00
N ARG A 165 -14.36 3.23 -0.26
CA ARG A 165 -15.14 3.49 -1.50
C ARG A 165 -15.77 4.87 -1.50
N GLY A 166 -16.21 5.38 -0.36
CA GLY A 166 -16.68 6.76 -0.21
C GLY A 166 -15.62 7.79 -0.56
N ASN A 167 -14.34 7.47 -0.35
CA ASN A 167 -13.18 8.29 -0.71
C ASN A 167 -12.74 8.13 -2.18
N GLY A 168 -13.43 7.33 -2.98
CA GLY A 168 -13.09 7.07 -4.39
C GLY A 168 -12.03 5.98 -4.60
N GLY A 169 -11.58 5.29 -3.54
CA GLY A 169 -10.66 4.16 -3.63
C GLY A 169 -11.36 2.82 -3.87
N GLU A 170 -10.57 1.79 -4.19
CA GLU A 170 -11.03 0.41 -4.32
C GLU A 170 -10.28 -0.50 -3.34
N PRO A 171 -10.87 -0.84 -2.18
CA PRO A 171 -10.21 -1.68 -1.18
C PRO A 171 -9.93 -3.12 -1.64
N ASP A 172 -10.63 -3.59 -2.69
CA ASP A 172 -10.42 -4.90 -3.28
C ASP A 172 -9.55 -4.80 -4.56
N ALA A 173 -8.55 -3.92 -4.56
CA ALA A 173 -7.68 -3.62 -5.70
C ALA A 173 -6.87 -4.83 -6.14
N GLY A 174 -6.39 -5.65 -5.21
CA GLY A 174 -5.53 -6.79 -5.51
C GLY A 174 -6.06 -7.69 -6.61
N ARG A 175 -7.33 -8.09 -6.55
CA ARG A 175 -7.99 -8.92 -7.58
C ARG A 175 -8.23 -8.20 -8.90
N ARG A 176 -8.13 -6.87 -8.94
CA ARG A 176 -8.41 -6.04 -10.12
C ARG A 176 -7.16 -5.68 -10.91
N LEU A 177 -5.98 -5.81 -10.34
CA LEU A 177 -4.71 -5.37 -10.93
C LEU A 177 -4.52 -5.90 -12.36
N LEU A 178 -4.76 -7.19 -12.60
CA LEU A 178 -4.63 -7.78 -13.95
C LEU A 178 -5.60 -7.14 -14.94
N SER A 179 -6.84 -6.90 -14.54
CA SER A 179 -7.86 -6.25 -15.39
C SER A 179 -7.47 -4.81 -15.70
N TRP A 180 -7.00 -4.06 -14.70
CA TRP A 180 -6.55 -2.68 -14.89
C TRP A 180 -5.31 -2.58 -15.77
N ALA A 181 -4.33 -3.49 -15.61
CA ALA A 181 -3.15 -3.54 -16.45
C ALA A 181 -3.52 -3.76 -17.93
N ARG A 182 -4.43 -4.70 -18.20
CA ARG A 182 -4.93 -4.93 -19.56
C ARG A 182 -5.66 -3.71 -20.13
N ALA A 183 -6.50 -3.05 -19.34
CA ALA A 183 -7.19 -1.83 -19.74
C ALA A 183 -6.22 -0.65 -19.96
N ALA A 184 -5.07 -0.63 -19.28
CA ALA A 184 -3.98 0.33 -19.50
C ALA A 184 -3.14 -0.01 -20.77
N GLY A 185 -3.38 -1.15 -21.41
CA GLY A 185 -2.74 -1.56 -22.66
C GLY A 185 -1.53 -2.47 -22.50
N PHE A 186 -1.26 -3.02 -21.31
CA PHE A 186 -0.23 -4.03 -21.14
C PHE A 186 -0.66 -5.37 -21.73
N THR A 187 0.21 -5.99 -22.52
CA THR A 187 -0.02 -7.29 -23.18
C THR A 187 0.75 -8.42 -22.50
N ASP A 188 1.92 -8.12 -21.94
CA ASP A 188 2.77 -9.07 -21.20
C ASP A 188 2.67 -8.75 -19.71
N VAL A 189 1.86 -9.53 -19.01
CA VAL A 189 1.55 -9.35 -17.56
C VAL A 189 1.66 -10.69 -16.85
N THR A 190 2.59 -10.79 -15.92
CA THR A 190 2.64 -11.86 -14.94
C THR A 190 1.85 -11.42 -13.71
N ALA A 191 0.76 -12.11 -13.41
CA ALA A 191 -0.05 -11.87 -12.23
C ALA A 191 0.21 -12.96 -11.19
N THR A 192 0.52 -12.54 -9.95
CA THR A 192 0.74 -13.42 -8.80
C THR A 192 -0.01 -12.92 -7.58
N SER A 193 0.14 -13.59 -6.47
CA SER A 193 -0.36 -13.12 -5.18
C SER A 193 0.55 -13.59 -4.06
N SER A 194 0.60 -12.80 -3.00
CA SER A 194 1.29 -13.13 -1.76
C SER A 194 0.46 -12.76 -0.55
N THR A 195 0.83 -13.25 0.62
CA THR A 195 0.12 -12.94 1.86
C THR A 195 1.06 -12.44 2.93
N TRP A 196 0.58 -11.51 3.75
CA TRP A 196 1.11 -11.32 5.08
C TRP A 196 0.32 -12.20 6.06
N CYS A 197 1.02 -12.81 6.99
CA CYS A 197 0.41 -13.66 8.01
C CYS A 197 0.83 -13.19 9.40
N PHE A 198 -0.14 -13.02 10.29
CA PHE A 198 0.07 -12.62 11.68
C PHE A 198 -0.54 -13.69 12.58
N ALA A 199 0.33 -14.48 13.26
CA ALA A 199 -0.11 -15.63 14.04
C ALA A 199 0.68 -15.83 15.35
N THR A 200 1.91 -15.32 15.46
CA THR A 200 2.65 -15.38 16.72
C THR A 200 2.02 -14.46 17.77
N PRO A 201 2.24 -14.69 19.09
CA PRO A 201 1.76 -13.79 20.13
C PRO A 201 2.18 -12.32 19.89
N ASP A 202 3.41 -12.09 19.47
CA ASP A 202 3.93 -10.74 19.20
C ASP A 202 3.26 -10.11 17.97
N ASP A 203 3.07 -10.88 16.89
CA ASP A 203 2.35 -10.41 15.71
C ASP A 203 0.92 -10.00 16.04
N ARG A 204 0.21 -10.83 16.80
CA ARG A 204 -1.18 -10.57 17.20
C ARG A 204 -1.28 -9.34 18.07
N ALA A 205 -0.43 -9.23 19.09
CA ALA A 205 -0.39 -8.07 19.98
C ALA A 205 -0.11 -6.78 19.18
N TRP A 206 0.85 -6.85 18.25
CA TRP A 206 1.24 -5.73 17.42
C TRP A 206 0.14 -5.33 16.44
N TRP A 207 -0.39 -6.27 15.64
CA TRP A 207 -1.38 -5.98 14.60
C TRP A 207 -2.74 -5.64 15.18
N GLY A 208 -3.22 -6.43 16.14
CA GLY A 208 -4.49 -6.17 16.82
C GLY A 208 -4.48 -4.87 17.62
N GLY A 209 -3.42 -4.62 18.38
CA GLY A 209 -3.26 -3.36 19.12
C GLY A 209 -3.20 -2.14 18.19
N MET A 210 -2.51 -2.25 17.07
CA MET A 210 -2.44 -1.21 16.04
C MET A 210 -3.82 -0.91 15.44
N TRP A 211 -4.61 -1.94 15.08
CA TRP A 211 -5.96 -1.73 14.55
C TRP A 211 -6.95 -1.24 15.60
N ALA A 212 -6.83 -1.71 16.84
CA ALA A 212 -7.63 -1.21 17.95
C ALA A 212 -7.45 0.30 18.18
N GLU A 213 -6.22 0.79 18.04
CA GLU A 213 -5.92 2.22 18.11
C GLU A 213 -6.38 2.96 16.84
N ARG A 214 -6.09 2.42 15.66
CA ARG A 214 -6.39 3.02 14.36
C ARG A 214 -7.87 3.27 14.17
N ILE A 215 -8.73 2.32 14.54
CA ILE A 215 -10.18 2.45 14.37
C ILE A 215 -10.79 3.56 15.23
N LEU A 216 -10.07 4.04 16.25
CA LEU A 216 -10.51 5.12 17.13
C LEU A 216 -9.92 6.49 16.78
N ARG A 217 -8.72 6.55 16.14
CA ARG A 217 -7.90 7.76 16.09
C ARG A 217 -7.40 8.17 14.69
N SER A 218 -7.63 7.35 13.69
CA SER A 218 -7.19 7.69 12.32
C SER A 218 -8.21 8.55 11.58
N SER A 219 -7.78 9.13 10.46
CA SER A 219 -8.70 9.85 9.55
C SER A 219 -9.88 9.00 9.10
N MET A 220 -9.72 7.67 9.00
CA MET A 220 -10.82 6.74 8.75
C MET A 220 -11.90 6.82 9.84
N ALA A 221 -11.50 6.89 11.12
CA ALA A 221 -12.46 7.02 12.23
C ALA A 221 -13.25 8.34 12.15
N GLU A 222 -12.54 9.45 11.92
CA GLU A 222 -13.14 10.77 11.74
C GLU A 222 -14.14 10.78 10.58
N GLN A 223 -13.75 10.21 9.42
CA GLN A 223 -14.60 10.12 8.24
C GLN A 223 -15.82 9.22 8.48
N ALA A 224 -15.67 8.10 9.20
CA ALA A 224 -16.76 7.20 9.54
C ALA A 224 -17.81 7.89 10.43
N LEU A 225 -17.35 8.66 11.41
CA LEU A 225 -18.23 9.44 12.31
C LEU A 225 -18.92 10.59 11.56
N ALA A 226 -18.16 11.40 10.85
CA ALA A 226 -18.67 12.55 10.10
C ALA A 226 -19.66 12.14 9.01
N GLY A 227 -19.42 11.02 8.35
CA GLY A 227 -20.29 10.46 7.31
C GLY A 227 -21.47 9.63 7.85
N GLY A 228 -21.63 9.50 9.17
CA GLY A 228 -22.68 8.67 9.78
C GLY A 228 -22.57 7.18 9.42
N ALA A 229 -21.39 6.71 9.08
CA ALA A 229 -21.14 5.31 8.75
C ALA A 229 -20.98 4.44 10.00
N ALA A 230 -20.58 5.04 11.12
CA ALA A 230 -20.47 4.42 12.43
C ALA A 230 -20.71 5.45 13.54
N THR A 231 -21.01 4.97 14.73
CA THR A 231 -21.04 5.77 15.98
C THR A 231 -19.74 5.53 16.76
N GLU A 232 -19.46 6.39 17.74
CA GLU A 232 -18.32 6.14 18.66
C GLU A 232 -18.45 4.81 19.41
N ALA A 233 -19.67 4.37 19.71
CA ALA A 233 -19.92 3.07 20.35
C ALA A 233 -19.54 1.91 19.41
N ASP A 234 -19.82 2.04 18.11
CA ASP A 234 -19.43 1.05 17.11
C ASP A 234 -17.91 0.97 16.99
N LEU A 235 -17.23 2.12 16.93
CA LEU A 235 -15.76 2.15 16.84
C LEU A 235 -15.10 1.53 18.08
N ARG A 236 -15.66 1.80 19.29
CA ARG A 236 -15.17 1.17 20.53
C ARG A 236 -15.37 -0.35 20.51
N ARG A 237 -16.53 -0.84 20.10
CA ARG A 237 -16.79 -2.28 19.98
C ARG A 237 -15.84 -2.96 19.00
N ILE A 238 -15.58 -2.36 17.83
CA ILE A 238 -14.62 -2.86 16.85
C ILE A 238 -13.20 -2.87 17.44
N SER A 239 -12.82 -1.82 18.18
CA SER A 239 -11.51 -1.75 18.86
C SER A 239 -11.34 -2.91 19.86
N GLU A 240 -12.37 -3.15 20.69
CA GLU A 240 -12.40 -4.26 21.66
C GLU A 240 -12.32 -5.62 20.94
N GLY A 241 -12.96 -5.78 19.78
CA GLY A 241 -12.86 -6.97 18.95
C GLY A 241 -11.44 -7.26 18.48
N TRP A 242 -10.70 -6.22 18.07
CA TRP A 242 -9.29 -6.37 17.70
C TRP A 242 -8.40 -6.75 18.89
N LEU A 243 -8.64 -6.19 20.09
CA LEU A 243 -7.92 -6.59 21.30
C LEU A 243 -8.22 -8.03 21.68
N LYS A 244 -9.50 -8.44 21.62
CA LYS A 244 -9.92 -9.83 21.87
C LYS A 244 -9.27 -10.81 20.89
N TRP A 245 -9.17 -10.44 19.59
CA TRP A 245 -8.44 -11.24 18.61
C TRP A 245 -6.95 -11.35 18.95
N ALA A 246 -6.33 -10.25 19.39
CA ALA A 246 -4.91 -10.23 19.75
C ALA A 246 -4.59 -11.17 20.94
N GLU A 247 -5.52 -11.33 21.88
CA GLU A 247 -5.40 -12.18 23.05
C GLU A 247 -5.70 -13.66 22.77
N ALA A 248 -6.35 -13.99 21.64
CA ALA A 248 -6.69 -15.37 21.30
C ALA A 248 -5.43 -16.22 21.05
N GLU A 249 -5.23 -17.30 21.81
CA GLU A 249 -4.05 -18.17 21.69
C GLU A 249 -3.89 -18.79 20.29
N ASP A 250 -5.01 -19.06 19.63
CA ASP A 250 -5.12 -19.60 18.28
C ASP A 250 -5.43 -18.54 17.23
N GLY A 251 -5.22 -17.26 17.57
CA GLY A 251 -5.42 -16.13 16.69
C GLY A 251 -4.52 -16.21 15.45
N TRP A 252 -5.14 -16.10 14.27
CA TRP A 252 -4.48 -16.14 12.97
C TRP A 252 -5.16 -15.14 12.02
N LEU A 253 -4.37 -14.40 11.27
CA LEU A 253 -4.84 -13.46 10.24
C LEU A 253 -3.98 -13.59 9.00
N SER A 254 -4.61 -13.68 7.83
CA SER A 254 -3.96 -13.61 6.53
C SER A 254 -4.49 -12.45 5.70
N ILE A 255 -3.58 -11.69 5.12
CA ILE A 255 -3.84 -10.51 4.30
C ILE A 255 -3.35 -10.80 2.90
N LEU A 256 -4.28 -11.08 1.99
CA LEU A 256 -3.96 -11.34 0.59
C LEU A 256 -3.65 -10.02 -0.15
N HIS A 257 -2.60 -10.07 -0.96
CA HIS A 257 -2.26 -9.03 -1.92
C HIS A 257 -2.22 -9.62 -3.33
N GLY A 258 -2.79 -8.90 -4.28
CA GLY A 258 -2.54 -9.15 -5.70
C GLY A 258 -1.26 -8.46 -6.13
N GLU A 259 -0.58 -9.05 -7.10
CA GLU A 259 0.68 -8.57 -7.66
C GLU A 259 0.64 -8.65 -9.17
N ILE A 260 1.18 -7.66 -9.84
CA ILE A 260 1.44 -7.69 -11.29
C ILE A 260 2.85 -7.23 -11.58
N LEU A 261 3.51 -7.95 -12.48
CA LEU A 261 4.75 -7.54 -13.12
C LEU A 261 4.47 -7.44 -14.62
N CYS A 262 4.44 -6.21 -15.13
CA CYS A 262 4.09 -5.90 -16.50
C CYS A 262 5.35 -5.51 -17.28
N ARG A 263 5.51 -6.01 -18.49
CA ARG A 263 6.48 -5.50 -19.45
C ARG A 263 5.89 -4.23 -20.10
N ALA A 264 6.64 -3.12 -20.15
CA ALA A 264 6.17 -1.85 -20.70
C ALA A 264 6.03 -1.83 -22.21
#